data_7647cee453ab01913e438c971ed4e73a
#
_entry.id   7647cee453ab01913e438c971ed4e73a
#
_cell.length_a   1.000
_cell.length_b   1.000
_cell.length_c   1.000
_cell.angle_alpha   90.00
_cell.angle_beta   90.00
_cell.angle_gamma   90.00
#
_symmetry.space_group_name_H-M   'P 1'
#
loop_
_entity.id
_entity.type
_entity.pdbx_description
1 polymer ?
#
loop_
_entity_poly.entity_id
_entity_poly.type
_entity_poly.pdbx_seq_one_letter_code
_entity_poly.pdbx_strand_id
1 'polypeptide(L)'
;ASSEREIAEAEAAIEGVRRDASTSEQRLLTADGDELVAAVTAALTELEFEVVDLDAETPEGKPKIGDLEVSHPDFPDWKIMAEVKGKTKGAALNDLFALHMHRRVYEQARTVLSGVWYLVNAERRKPDPGSRPVPLESATDEIDTFAEDHGLVIDARDLFQLVKSVQLQLISKRAAAGALIEQYGRFKLPVGQTPDV
;
A
#
# COMPACT_ATOMS: atom_id res chain seq x y z
N ALA A 1 -13.11 -38.26 -19.18
CA ALA A 1 -14.21 -37.29 -19.36
C ALA A 1 -14.52 -36.45 -18.10
N SER A 2 -14.67 -37.07 -16.88
CA SER A 2 -14.91 -36.30 -15.63
C SER A 2 -13.67 -35.49 -15.23
N SER A 3 -12.52 -36.13 -15.17
CA SER A 3 -11.25 -35.53 -14.77
C SER A 3 -10.77 -34.40 -15.71
N GLU A 4 -10.98 -34.53 -17.01
CA GLU A 4 -10.63 -33.47 -17.99
C GLU A 4 -11.49 -32.23 -17.82
N ARG A 5 -12.77 -32.42 -17.47
CA ARG A 5 -13.68 -31.31 -17.18
C ARG A 5 -13.32 -30.60 -15.89
N GLU A 6 -12.96 -31.32 -14.84
CA GLU A 6 -12.53 -30.77 -13.56
C GLU A 6 -11.20 -29.97 -13.70
N ILE A 7 -10.27 -30.46 -14.54
CA ILE A 7 -9.03 -29.76 -14.86
C ILE A 7 -9.33 -28.45 -15.62
N ALA A 8 -10.19 -28.51 -16.64
CA ALA A 8 -10.55 -27.32 -17.42
C ALA A 8 -11.30 -26.27 -16.57
N GLU A 9 -12.16 -26.69 -15.66
CA GLU A 9 -12.86 -25.79 -14.73
C GLU A 9 -11.87 -25.15 -13.73
N ALA A 10 -10.90 -25.90 -13.24
CA ALA A 10 -9.84 -25.40 -12.36
C ALA A 10 -8.89 -24.42 -13.09
N GLU A 11 -8.51 -24.73 -14.32
CA GLU A 11 -7.68 -23.83 -15.16
C GLU A 11 -8.41 -22.52 -15.48
N ALA A 12 -9.70 -22.58 -15.81
CA ALA A 12 -10.53 -21.40 -16.05
C ALA A 12 -10.67 -20.54 -14.78
N ALA A 13 -10.83 -21.16 -13.62
CA ALA A 13 -10.89 -20.46 -12.33
C ALA A 13 -9.55 -19.77 -12.00
N ILE A 14 -8.43 -20.44 -12.21
CA ILE A 14 -7.08 -19.88 -12.02
C ILE A 14 -6.86 -18.69 -12.94
N GLU A 15 -7.23 -18.80 -14.22
CA GLU A 15 -7.08 -17.72 -15.19
C GLU A 15 -8.00 -16.53 -14.86
N GLY A 16 -9.19 -16.78 -14.33
CA GLY A 16 -10.09 -15.74 -13.81
C GLY A 16 -9.44 -14.97 -12.65
N VAL A 17 -8.93 -15.68 -11.65
CA VAL A 17 -8.25 -15.08 -10.50
C VAL A 17 -7.00 -14.27 -10.92
N ARG A 18 -6.20 -14.78 -11.86
CA ARG A 18 -5.03 -14.09 -12.41
C ARG A 18 -5.41 -12.79 -13.13
N ARG A 19 -6.50 -12.81 -13.89
CA ARG A 19 -6.99 -11.63 -14.63
C ARG A 19 -7.50 -10.56 -13.66
N ASP A 20 -8.24 -10.95 -12.64
CA ASP A 20 -8.77 -10.05 -11.62
C ASP A 20 -7.62 -9.43 -10.79
N ALA A 21 -6.63 -10.22 -10.39
CA ALA A 21 -5.42 -9.74 -9.73
C ALA A 21 -4.66 -8.73 -10.60
N SER A 22 -4.41 -9.04 -11.87
CA SER A 22 -3.75 -8.12 -12.82
C SER A 22 -4.52 -6.81 -12.99
N THR A 23 -5.85 -6.86 -12.99
CA THR A 23 -6.69 -5.67 -13.07
C THR A 23 -6.60 -4.83 -11.79
N SER A 24 -6.63 -5.46 -10.62
CA SER A 24 -6.46 -4.77 -9.33
C SER A 24 -5.10 -4.09 -9.21
N GLU A 25 -4.04 -4.76 -9.63
CA GLU A 25 -2.69 -4.20 -9.59
C GLU A 25 -2.53 -3.00 -10.53
N GLN A 26 -3.09 -3.05 -11.75
CA GLN A 26 -3.07 -1.91 -12.66
C GLN A 26 -3.79 -0.69 -12.08
N ARG A 27 -4.79 -0.88 -11.22
CA ARG A 27 -5.46 0.20 -10.50
C ARG A 27 -4.56 0.94 -9.54
N LEU A 28 -3.52 0.31 -8.98
CA LEU A 28 -2.49 1.03 -8.20
C LEU A 28 -1.86 2.17 -9.00
N LEU A 29 -1.74 2.01 -10.32
CA LEU A 29 -1.09 2.97 -11.22
C LEU A 29 -2.07 3.99 -11.83
N THR A 30 -3.37 3.72 -11.85
CA THR A 30 -4.35 4.49 -12.63
C THR A 30 -5.52 5.04 -11.82
N ALA A 31 -5.87 4.40 -10.70
CA ALA A 31 -7.04 4.74 -9.91
C ALA A 31 -6.84 5.90 -8.93
N ASP A 32 -7.96 6.41 -8.40
CA ASP A 32 -8.04 7.33 -7.26
C ASP A 32 -9.23 6.95 -6.37
N GLY A 33 -9.40 7.67 -5.24
CA GLY A 33 -10.52 7.45 -4.32
C GLY A 33 -10.66 5.99 -3.90
N ASP A 34 -11.89 5.53 -3.75
CA ASP A 34 -12.23 4.19 -3.26
C ASP A 34 -11.63 3.06 -4.11
N GLU A 35 -11.49 3.26 -5.42
CA GLU A 35 -10.86 2.27 -6.30
C GLU A 35 -9.37 2.09 -6.01
N LEU A 36 -8.65 3.17 -5.66
CA LEU A 36 -7.25 3.09 -5.26
C LEU A 36 -7.12 2.47 -3.87
N VAL A 37 -7.99 2.83 -2.92
CA VAL A 37 -8.04 2.22 -1.58
C VAL A 37 -8.24 0.71 -1.70
N ALA A 38 -9.19 0.25 -2.53
CA ALA A 38 -9.42 -1.16 -2.78
C ALA A 38 -8.20 -1.87 -3.41
N ALA A 39 -7.52 -1.21 -4.36
CA ALA A 39 -6.31 -1.76 -4.98
C ALA A 39 -5.13 -1.88 -3.99
N VAL A 40 -4.96 -0.87 -3.12
CA VAL A 40 -3.96 -0.89 -2.05
C VAL A 40 -4.27 -2.00 -1.04
N THR A 41 -5.54 -2.13 -0.62
CA THR A 41 -5.99 -3.20 0.26
C THR A 41 -5.66 -4.58 -0.31
N ALA A 42 -5.98 -4.82 -1.59
CA ALA A 42 -5.67 -6.09 -2.27
C ALA A 42 -4.15 -6.35 -2.32
N ALA A 43 -3.35 -5.33 -2.63
CA ALA A 43 -1.89 -5.42 -2.69
C ALA A 43 -1.29 -5.76 -1.32
N LEU A 44 -1.73 -5.10 -0.25
CA LEU A 44 -1.26 -5.36 1.11
C LEU A 44 -1.70 -6.75 1.61
N THR A 45 -2.92 -7.17 1.29
CA THR A 45 -3.42 -8.52 1.60
C THR A 45 -2.61 -9.60 0.89
N GLU A 46 -2.20 -9.38 -0.37
CA GLU A 46 -1.29 -10.29 -1.09
C GLU A 46 0.07 -10.43 -0.37
N LEU A 47 0.53 -9.39 0.30
CA LEU A 47 1.74 -9.37 1.14
C LEU A 47 1.51 -9.85 2.58
N GLU A 48 0.33 -10.47 2.86
CA GLU A 48 -0.06 -11.05 4.15
C GLU A 48 -0.35 -10.04 5.26
N PHE A 49 -0.57 -8.75 4.93
CA PHE A 49 -1.09 -7.79 5.89
C PHE A 49 -2.59 -7.98 6.13
N GLU A 50 -3.00 -7.72 7.36
CA GLU A 50 -4.40 -7.55 7.74
C GLU A 50 -4.77 -6.08 7.58
N VAL A 51 -5.83 -5.80 6.82
CA VAL A 51 -6.23 -4.43 6.45
C VAL A 51 -7.68 -4.20 6.84
N VAL A 52 -7.94 -3.12 7.58
CA VAL A 52 -9.28 -2.67 7.97
C VAL A 52 -9.55 -1.32 7.32
N ASP A 53 -10.69 -1.19 6.65
CA ASP A 53 -11.18 0.08 6.10
C ASP A 53 -11.78 0.93 7.23
N LEU A 54 -11.09 2.02 7.58
CA LEU A 54 -11.50 2.92 8.67
C LEU A 54 -12.70 3.77 8.27
N ASP A 55 -12.87 4.08 6.99
CA ASP A 55 -14.02 4.82 6.49
C ASP A 55 -15.30 4.00 6.62
N ALA A 56 -15.24 2.70 6.31
CA ALA A 56 -16.37 1.78 6.47
C ALA A 56 -16.78 1.60 7.95
N GLU A 57 -15.84 1.71 8.89
CA GLU A 57 -16.10 1.63 10.34
C GLU A 57 -16.52 2.98 10.96
N THR A 58 -16.30 4.10 10.26
CA THR A 58 -16.60 5.43 10.80
C THR A 58 -18.09 5.74 10.63
N PRO A 59 -18.83 6.01 11.72
CA PRO A 59 -20.25 6.36 11.64
C PRO A 59 -20.48 7.62 10.81
N GLU A 60 -21.60 7.68 10.10
CA GLU A 60 -21.98 8.84 9.30
C GLU A 60 -21.99 10.12 10.15
N GLY A 61 -21.37 11.19 9.62
CA GLY A 61 -21.26 12.49 10.30
C GLY A 61 -20.08 12.60 11.30
N LYS A 62 -19.26 11.57 11.45
CA LYS A 62 -18.00 11.66 12.21
C LYS A 62 -16.85 12.05 11.28
N PRO A 63 -15.83 12.78 11.75
CA PRO A 63 -14.66 13.09 10.97
C PRO A 63 -13.91 11.81 10.61
N LYS A 64 -13.46 11.72 9.36
CA LYS A 64 -12.59 10.65 8.90
C LYS A 64 -11.22 10.73 9.60
N ILE A 65 -10.67 9.58 9.97
CA ILE A 65 -9.46 9.49 10.79
C ILE A 65 -8.27 8.95 9.97
N GLY A 66 -8.51 8.56 8.73
CA GLY A 66 -7.57 7.89 7.81
C GLY A 66 -8.33 6.90 6.96
N ASP A 67 -7.69 6.35 5.94
CA ASP A 67 -8.37 5.42 5.03
C ASP A 67 -8.27 3.96 5.55
N LEU A 68 -7.09 3.51 5.99
CA LEU A 68 -6.85 2.12 6.37
C LEU A 68 -6.12 2.00 7.71
N GLU A 69 -6.47 0.96 8.49
CA GLU A 69 -5.64 0.41 9.56
C GLU A 69 -4.95 -0.85 9.03
N VAL A 70 -3.65 -0.97 9.24
CA VAL A 70 -2.85 -2.09 8.74
C VAL A 70 -2.08 -2.74 9.88
N SER A 71 -2.16 -4.07 9.99
CA SER A 71 -1.40 -4.90 10.93
C SER A 71 -0.79 -6.11 10.21
N HIS A 72 0.06 -6.86 10.90
CA HIS A 72 0.65 -8.05 10.32
C HIS A 72 0.72 -9.18 11.37
N PRO A 73 0.30 -10.42 11.06
CA PRO A 73 0.21 -11.51 12.02
C PRO A 73 1.56 -11.91 12.65
N ASP A 74 2.65 -11.79 11.90
CA ASP A 74 4.01 -12.07 12.42
C ASP A 74 4.56 -10.96 13.34
N PHE A 75 3.90 -9.79 13.41
CA PHE A 75 4.31 -8.63 14.20
C PHE A 75 3.12 -8.10 15.02
N PRO A 76 2.69 -8.83 16.07
CA PRO A 76 1.42 -8.59 16.77
C PRO A 76 1.33 -7.21 17.45
N ASP A 77 2.46 -6.62 17.81
CA ASP A 77 2.52 -5.28 18.43
C ASP A 77 2.66 -4.15 17.38
N TRP A 78 2.78 -4.50 16.09
CA TRP A 78 2.92 -3.55 15.03
C TRP A 78 1.58 -3.25 14.36
N LYS A 79 1.24 -1.98 14.35
CA LYS A 79 0.02 -1.48 13.73
C LYS A 79 0.26 -0.05 13.24
N ILE A 80 -0.21 0.27 12.04
CA ILE A 80 -0.14 1.61 11.47
C ILE A 80 -1.50 2.06 10.93
N MET A 81 -1.60 3.35 10.69
CA MET A 81 -2.67 3.95 9.89
C MET A 81 -2.09 4.37 8.53
N ALA A 82 -2.82 4.12 7.46
CA ALA A 82 -2.46 4.53 6.13
C ALA A 82 -3.47 5.53 5.55
N GLU A 83 -2.95 6.55 4.88
CA GLU A 83 -3.69 7.48 4.04
C GLU A 83 -3.36 7.19 2.59
N VAL A 84 -4.38 7.01 1.74
CA VAL A 84 -4.25 6.62 0.34
C VAL A 84 -4.73 7.75 -0.56
N LYS A 85 -3.85 8.32 -1.39
CA LYS A 85 -4.20 9.47 -2.24
C LYS A 85 -3.87 9.22 -3.72
N GLY A 86 -4.90 9.33 -4.57
CA GLY A 86 -4.73 9.46 -6.00
C GLY A 86 -4.66 10.94 -6.40
N LYS A 87 -3.55 11.38 -6.98
CA LYS A 87 -3.34 12.78 -7.35
C LYS A 87 -3.20 12.92 -8.87
N THR A 88 -3.86 13.92 -9.46
CA THR A 88 -3.67 14.30 -10.86
C THR A 88 -2.41 15.13 -11.09
N LYS A 89 -1.92 15.75 -10.03
CA LYS A 89 -0.64 16.47 -9.92
C LYS A 89 0.27 15.74 -8.94
N GLY A 90 1.41 16.34 -8.61
CA GLY A 90 2.33 15.81 -7.60
C GLY A 90 1.70 15.64 -6.22
N ALA A 91 2.33 14.84 -5.38
CA ALA A 91 1.99 14.72 -3.96
C ALA A 91 2.15 16.07 -3.23
N ALA A 92 1.37 16.30 -2.18
CA ALA A 92 1.36 17.56 -1.44
C ALA A 92 1.84 17.38 -0.01
N LEU A 93 2.73 18.26 0.46
CA LEU A 93 3.22 18.26 1.86
C LEU A 93 2.09 18.38 2.89
N ASN A 94 1.05 19.13 2.56
CA ASN A 94 -0.09 19.27 3.45
C ASN A 94 -0.78 17.94 3.78
N ASP A 95 -0.66 16.93 2.91
CA ASP A 95 -1.20 15.60 3.19
C ASP A 95 -0.44 14.93 4.34
N LEU A 96 0.89 15.12 4.45
CA LEU A 96 1.69 14.61 5.58
C LEU A 96 1.30 15.29 6.91
N PHE A 97 1.09 16.60 6.90
CA PHE A 97 0.64 17.31 8.10
C PHE A 97 -0.76 16.87 8.54
N ALA A 98 -1.68 16.68 7.60
CA ALA A 98 -3.01 16.15 7.89
C ALA A 98 -2.93 14.76 8.52
N LEU A 99 -2.05 13.90 8.03
CA LEU A 99 -1.86 12.54 8.53
C LEU A 99 -1.37 12.51 10.00
N HIS A 100 -0.49 13.43 10.41
CA HIS A 100 -0.11 13.58 11.81
C HIS A 100 -1.29 13.96 12.71
N MET A 101 -2.18 14.82 12.24
CA MET A 101 -3.39 15.18 12.97
C MET A 101 -4.35 14.00 13.07
N HIS A 102 -4.54 13.25 11.99
CA HIS A 102 -5.36 12.03 11.97
C HIS A 102 -4.82 10.99 12.94
N ARG A 103 -3.50 10.75 12.97
CA ARG A 103 -2.84 9.86 13.92
C ARG A 103 -3.21 10.21 15.37
N ARG A 104 -3.09 11.49 15.76
CA ARG A 104 -3.41 11.93 17.11
C ARG A 104 -4.88 11.67 17.47
N VAL A 105 -5.80 11.93 16.56
CA VAL A 105 -7.24 11.65 16.77
C VAL A 105 -7.48 10.15 16.91
N TYR A 106 -6.85 9.34 16.06
CA TYR A 106 -6.93 7.88 16.11
C TYR A 106 -6.42 7.36 17.47
N GLU A 107 -5.22 7.75 17.90
CA GLU A 107 -4.58 7.29 19.14
C GLU A 107 -5.33 7.69 20.39
N GLN A 108 -6.05 8.83 20.37
CA GLN A 108 -6.95 9.22 21.47
C GLN A 108 -8.20 8.34 21.58
N ALA A 109 -8.66 7.80 20.47
CA ALA A 109 -9.91 7.03 20.41
C ALA A 109 -9.70 5.51 20.50
N ARG A 110 -8.52 5.00 20.10
CA ARG A 110 -8.27 3.56 19.93
C ARG A 110 -6.97 3.12 20.61
N THR A 111 -5.86 3.05 19.89
CA THR A 111 -4.57 2.54 20.37
C THR A 111 -3.42 3.33 19.78
N VAL A 112 -2.26 3.26 20.45
CA VAL A 112 -1.01 3.84 19.93
C VAL A 112 -0.58 3.10 18.66
N LEU A 113 -0.18 3.85 17.67
CA LEU A 113 0.30 3.35 16.38
C LEU A 113 1.82 3.25 16.35
N SER A 114 2.33 2.20 15.72
CA SER A 114 3.76 2.03 15.44
C SER A 114 4.29 3.05 14.42
N GLY A 115 3.41 3.58 13.56
CA GLY A 115 3.74 4.56 12.55
C GLY A 115 2.54 4.96 11.70
N VAL A 116 2.80 5.70 10.65
CA VAL A 116 1.80 6.10 9.65
C VAL A 116 2.37 5.95 8.24
N TRP A 117 1.54 5.54 7.28
CA TRP A 117 1.91 5.43 5.87
C TRP A 117 1.14 6.43 5.02
N TYR A 118 1.85 7.11 4.13
CA TYR A 118 1.30 7.91 3.05
C TYR A 118 1.50 7.17 1.74
N LEU A 119 0.46 6.51 1.24
CA LEU A 119 0.44 5.84 -0.04
C LEU A 119 -0.08 6.80 -1.11
N VAL A 120 0.71 7.07 -2.13
CA VAL A 120 0.34 8.06 -3.14
C VAL A 120 0.53 7.55 -4.57
N ASN A 121 -0.54 7.65 -5.38
CA ASN A 121 -0.49 7.53 -6.83
C ASN A 121 -0.43 8.93 -7.44
N ALA A 122 0.78 9.52 -7.49
CA ALA A 122 1.01 10.87 -7.99
C ALA A 122 1.00 10.91 -9.52
N GLU A 123 0.52 12.05 -10.09
CA GLU A 123 0.46 12.29 -11.53
C GLU A 123 -0.18 11.13 -12.34
N ARG A 124 -1.17 10.49 -11.77
CA ARG A 124 -1.83 9.28 -12.27
C ARG A 124 -2.38 9.37 -13.69
N ARG A 125 -2.59 10.60 -14.21
CA ARG A 125 -3.04 10.84 -15.60
C ARG A 125 -1.92 10.75 -16.63
N LYS A 126 -0.66 10.73 -16.22
CA LYS A 126 0.44 10.48 -17.15
C LYS A 126 0.39 9.01 -17.59
N PRO A 127 0.33 8.74 -18.92
CA PRO A 127 0.12 7.39 -19.41
C PRO A 127 1.29 6.44 -19.11
N ASP A 128 2.52 6.96 -19.07
CA ASP A 128 3.70 6.19 -18.69
C ASP A 128 4.01 6.42 -17.18
N PRO A 129 3.77 5.43 -16.32
CA PRO A 129 4.12 5.53 -14.91
C PRO A 129 5.61 5.77 -14.65
N GLY A 130 6.50 5.25 -15.54
CA GLY A 130 7.94 5.42 -15.41
C GLY A 130 8.42 6.86 -15.60
N SER A 131 7.65 7.68 -16.31
CA SER A 131 7.95 9.10 -16.54
C SER A 131 7.47 10.06 -15.44
N ARG A 132 6.79 9.53 -14.42
CA ARG A 132 6.29 10.36 -13.31
C ARG A 132 7.43 10.68 -12.35
N PRO A 133 7.50 11.93 -11.80
CA PRO A 133 8.48 12.26 -10.78
C PRO A 133 8.25 11.45 -9.50
N VAL A 134 9.29 11.35 -8.69
CA VAL A 134 9.18 10.73 -7.37
C VAL A 134 8.30 11.63 -6.48
N PRO A 135 7.31 11.08 -5.75
CA PRO A 135 6.47 11.87 -4.87
C PRO A 135 7.31 12.63 -3.83
N LEU A 136 7.05 13.94 -3.69
CA LEU A 136 7.73 14.82 -2.74
C LEU A 136 9.26 14.84 -2.90
N GLU A 137 9.79 14.68 -4.13
CA GLU A 137 11.23 14.55 -4.39
C GLU A 137 12.06 15.69 -3.79
N SER A 138 11.57 16.92 -3.86
CA SER A 138 12.24 18.11 -3.35
C SER A 138 12.03 18.38 -1.84
N ALA A 139 11.22 17.57 -1.16
CA ALA A 139 10.83 17.78 0.23
C ALA A 139 11.64 16.90 1.20
N THR A 140 12.96 16.91 1.09
CA THR A 140 13.85 16.00 1.83
C THR A 140 13.73 16.23 3.34
N ASP A 141 13.79 17.47 3.80
CA ASP A 141 13.76 17.81 5.23
C ASP A 141 12.42 17.42 5.88
N GLU A 142 11.32 17.61 5.14
CA GLU A 142 9.99 17.25 5.63
C GLU A 142 9.79 15.72 5.66
N ILE A 143 10.40 14.99 4.72
CA ILE A 143 10.38 13.52 4.74
C ILE A 143 11.28 12.99 5.87
N ASP A 144 12.41 13.59 6.14
CA ASP A 144 13.27 13.22 7.25
C ASP A 144 12.54 13.46 8.59
N THR A 145 11.87 14.60 8.75
CA THR A 145 10.99 14.86 9.91
C THR A 145 9.87 13.82 10.01
N PHE A 146 9.24 13.46 8.88
CA PHE A 146 8.21 12.44 8.85
C PHE A 146 8.74 11.05 9.24
N ALA A 147 9.99 10.75 8.88
CA ALA A 147 10.67 9.51 9.26
C ALA A 147 10.97 9.44 10.77
N GLU A 148 11.34 10.55 11.40
CA GLU A 148 11.55 10.64 12.86
C GLU A 148 10.28 10.27 13.64
N ASP A 149 9.11 10.58 13.09
CA ASP A 149 7.81 10.22 13.63
C ASP A 149 7.29 8.84 13.15
N HIS A 150 8.17 7.99 12.63
CA HIS A 150 7.85 6.67 12.07
C HIS A 150 6.87 6.73 10.89
N GLY A 151 6.94 7.79 10.10
CA GLY A 151 6.17 7.93 8.87
C GLY A 151 6.87 7.30 7.66
N LEU A 152 6.11 6.69 6.75
CA LEU A 152 6.61 6.12 5.50
C LEU A 152 5.81 6.65 4.31
N VAL A 153 6.48 7.24 3.33
CA VAL A 153 5.92 7.63 2.03
C VAL A 153 6.14 6.51 1.04
N ILE A 154 5.05 5.98 0.50
CA ILE A 154 5.08 4.87 -0.46
C ILE A 154 4.49 5.35 -1.78
N ASP A 155 5.28 5.30 -2.85
CA ASP A 155 4.77 5.47 -4.21
C ASP A 155 3.96 4.22 -4.61
N ALA A 156 2.78 4.40 -5.15
CA ALA A 156 1.96 3.30 -5.63
C ALA A 156 2.67 2.43 -6.70
N ARG A 157 3.63 3.02 -7.44
CA ARG A 157 4.50 2.28 -8.38
C ARG A 157 5.42 1.31 -7.67
N ASP A 158 5.97 1.72 -6.52
CA ASP A 158 6.86 0.86 -5.73
C ASP A 158 6.09 -0.28 -5.08
N LEU A 159 4.86 -0.01 -4.59
CA LEU A 159 3.98 -1.06 -4.09
C LEU A 159 3.62 -2.05 -5.21
N PHE A 160 3.30 -1.57 -6.42
CA PHE A 160 3.07 -2.41 -7.59
C PHE A 160 4.28 -3.29 -7.90
N GLN A 161 5.49 -2.73 -7.93
CA GLN A 161 6.72 -3.49 -8.19
C GLN A 161 7.03 -4.50 -7.09
N LEU A 162 6.74 -4.15 -5.83
CA LEU A 162 6.93 -5.06 -4.70
C LEU A 162 6.03 -6.29 -4.81
N VAL A 163 4.74 -6.11 -5.11
CA VAL A 163 3.79 -7.21 -5.35
C VAL A 163 4.23 -8.06 -6.55
N LYS A 164 4.65 -7.42 -7.65
CA LYS A 164 5.17 -8.15 -8.83
C LYS A 164 6.41 -8.98 -8.48
N SER A 165 7.31 -8.45 -7.67
CA SER A 165 8.52 -9.19 -7.25
C SER A 165 8.17 -10.44 -6.44
N VAL A 166 7.14 -10.37 -5.59
CA VAL A 166 6.63 -11.53 -4.85
C VAL A 166 5.99 -12.55 -5.79
N GLN A 167 5.13 -12.11 -6.72
CA GLN A 167 4.47 -13.00 -7.67
C GLN A 167 5.43 -13.72 -8.60
N LEU A 168 6.52 -13.04 -8.98
CA LEU A 168 7.62 -13.60 -9.76
C LEU A 168 8.61 -14.41 -8.91
N GLN A 169 8.34 -14.56 -7.62
CA GLN A 169 9.20 -15.30 -6.66
C GLN A 169 10.63 -14.74 -6.55
N LEU A 170 10.82 -13.46 -6.85
CA LEU A 170 12.10 -12.77 -6.70
C LEU A 170 12.39 -12.44 -5.23
N ILE A 171 11.35 -12.23 -4.43
CA ILE A 171 11.42 -12.07 -2.98
C ILE A 171 10.25 -12.82 -2.33
N SER A 172 10.39 -13.23 -1.08
CA SER A 172 9.30 -13.84 -0.32
C SER A 172 8.31 -12.78 0.18
N LYS A 173 7.06 -13.16 0.44
CA LYS A 173 6.04 -12.29 1.07
C LYS A 173 6.54 -11.71 2.38
N ARG A 174 7.16 -12.54 3.23
CA ARG A 174 7.76 -12.12 4.50
C ARG A 174 8.84 -11.04 4.31
N ALA A 175 9.72 -11.19 3.32
CA ALA A 175 10.75 -10.19 3.02
C ALA A 175 10.13 -8.89 2.49
N ALA A 176 9.08 -8.97 1.69
CA ALA A 176 8.35 -7.82 1.19
C ALA A 176 7.62 -7.08 2.32
N ALA A 177 6.94 -7.80 3.21
CA ALA A 177 6.30 -7.22 4.38
C ALA A 177 7.33 -6.57 5.32
N GLY A 178 8.44 -7.28 5.61
CA GLY A 178 9.54 -6.74 6.42
C GLY A 178 10.10 -5.44 5.85
N ALA A 179 10.28 -5.35 4.54
CA ALA A 179 10.75 -4.13 3.88
C ALA A 179 9.82 -2.93 4.07
N LEU A 180 8.50 -3.15 4.15
CA LEU A 180 7.53 -2.09 4.44
C LEU A 180 7.50 -1.73 5.93
N ILE A 181 7.65 -2.70 6.83
CA ILE A 181 7.58 -2.53 8.28
C ILE A 181 8.81 -1.82 8.83
N GLU A 182 9.99 -2.10 8.30
CA GLU A 182 11.27 -1.66 8.85
C GLU A 182 11.77 -0.33 8.27
N GLN A 183 11.14 0.19 7.21
CA GLN A 183 11.54 1.45 6.59
C GLN A 183 10.70 2.63 7.09
N TYR A 184 11.37 3.80 7.15
CA TYR A 184 10.75 5.10 7.43
C TYR A 184 11.23 6.13 6.41
N GLY A 185 10.51 7.23 6.29
CA GLY A 185 10.79 8.28 5.33
C GLY A 185 10.26 7.92 3.95
N ARG A 186 11.12 7.65 2.99
CA ARG A 186 10.72 7.25 1.62
C ARG A 186 10.99 5.77 1.43
N PHE A 187 9.94 5.02 1.07
CA PHE A 187 10.08 3.60 0.75
C PHE A 187 11.06 3.40 -0.41
N LYS A 188 11.90 2.39 -0.28
CA LYS A 188 12.82 1.93 -1.32
C LYS A 188 12.60 0.43 -1.54
N LEU A 189 12.42 0.05 -2.78
CA LEU A 189 12.31 -1.35 -3.14
C LEU A 189 13.54 -2.13 -2.63
N PRO A 190 13.33 -3.28 -1.97
CA PRO A 190 14.45 -4.14 -1.61
C PRO A 190 15.16 -4.60 -2.89
N VAL A 191 16.47 -4.43 -2.91
CA VAL A 191 17.31 -4.99 -3.99
C VAL A 191 17.21 -6.50 -3.87
N GLY A 192 16.77 -7.19 -4.90
CA GLY A 192 16.54 -8.63 -4.90
C GLY A 192 17.76 -9.37 -4.33
N GLN A 193 17.59 -10.00 -3.19
CA GLN A 193 18.51 -11.03 -2.75
C GLN A 193 18.24 -12.21 -3.65
N THR A 194 19.22 -12.59 -4.48
CA THR A 194 19.22 -13.88 -5.15
C THR A 194 18.97 -14.93 -4.08
N PRO A 195 17.98 -15.83 -4.23
CA PRO A 195 17.81 -16.90 -3.25
C PRO A 195 19.13 -17.67 -3.20
N ASP A 196 19.69 -17.78 -2.00
CA ASP A 196 20.79 -18.72 -1.73
C ASP A 196 20.30 -20.11 -2.11
N VAL A 197 20.89 -20.69 -3.15
CA VAL A 197 20.67 -22.05 -3.68
C VAL A 197 21.36 -23.05 -2.77
#